data_855b463b7c0d7531648ab675086b3bcb
#
_entry.id   855b463b7c0d7531648ab675086b3bcb
#
_cell.length_a   1.000
_cell.length_b   1.000
_cell.length_c   1.000
_cell.angle_alpha   90.00
_cell.angle_beta   90.00
_cell.angle_gamma   90.00
#
_symmetry.space_group_name_H-M   'P 1'
#
loop_
_entity.id
_entity.type
_entity.pdbx_description
1 polymer ?
#
loop_
_entity_poly.entity_id
_entity_poly.type
_entity_poly.pdbx_seq_one_letter_code
_entity_poly.pdbx_strand_id
1 'polypeptide(L)'
;SLTDQVLAANNYAKNTSSNDLQDLLGLNDLNQIIELLLLLLEGNTKKSLDNFLQIYAKSSDILQIIKDLMSLIHDATLLKVGSNQKLMGYSSNQISDLKKIANEISLDCLSRFWQILTKSYSEINFATSMKMSFEMLIVRLCYVIALPNLQQVLLKVSDEENKIVVQNNDNNNNIKDQSNDLVNEILRNFEGSKILS
;
A
#
# COMPACT_ATOMS: atom_id res chain seq x y z
N SER A 1 -53.32 -23.41 11.56
CA SER A 1 -52.99 -24.65 12.26
C SER A 1 -51.45 -24.72 12.43
N LEU A 2 -50.98 -25.30 13.55
CA LEU A 2 -49.54 -25.48 13.83
C LEU A 2 -48.83 -26.24 12.71
N THR A 3 -49.51 -27.11 12.01
CA THR A 3 -49.01 -27.85 10.82
C THR A 3 -48.71 -26.94 9.64
N ASP A 4 -49.47 -25.87 9.43
CA ASP A 4 -49.24 -24.94 8.33
C ASP A 4 -48.00 -24.03 8.59
N GLN A 5 -47.74 -23.70 9.86
CA GLN A 5 -46.54 -22.95 10.24
C GLN A 5 -45.30 -23.79 10.12
N VAL A 6 -45.33 -25.09 10.44
CA VAL A 6 -44.23 -26.02 10.27
C VAL A 6 -43.94 -26.28 8.78
N LEU A 7 -44.99 -26.40 7.95
CA LEU A 7 -44.85 -26.54 6.50
C LEU A 7 -44.30 -25.27 5.82
N ALA A 8 -44.73 -24.09 6.29
CA ALA A 8 -44.19 -22.82 5.83
C ALA A 8 -42.67 -22.67 6.21
N ALA A 9 -42.32 -22.98 7.46
CA ALA A 9 -40.93 -22.95 7.91
C ALA A 9 -40.05 -23.96 7.18
N ASN A 10 -40.56 -25.17 6.86
CA ASN A 10 -39.86 -26.17 6.09
C ASN A 10 -39.69 -25.79 4.60
N ASN A 11 -40.65 -25.05 4.03
CA ASN A 11 -40.54 -24.55 2.65
C ASN A 11 -39.61 -23.35 2.56
N TYR A 12 -39.48 -22.50 3.59
CA TYR A 12 -38.46 -21.48 3.68
C TYR A 12 -37.07 -22.08 3.83
N ALA A 13 -36.89 -23.14 4.64
CA ALA A 13 -35.63 -23.84 4.80
C ALA A 13 -35.22 -24.65 3.56
N LYS A 14 -36.14 -25.09 2.72
CA LYS A 14 -35.87 -25.84 1.49
C LYS A 14 -35.51 -24.99 0.28
N ASN A 15 -35.87 -23.70 0.30
CA ASN A 15 -35.58 -22.78 -0.82
C ASN A 15 -34.28 -22.00 -0.64
N THR A 16 -33.62 -22.08 0.52
CA THR A 16 -32.27 -21.57 0.67
C THR A 16 -31.31 -22.70 0.33
N SER A 17 -30.88 -22.74 -0.90
CA SER A 17 -29.86 -23.70 -1.38
C SER A 17 -28.64 -23.61 -0.46
N SER A 18 -28.00 -24.73 -0.15
CA SER A 18 -26.71 -24.71 0.57
C SER A 18 -25.67 -23.87 -0.16
N ASN A 19 -25.79 -23.72 -1.47
CA ASN A 19 -24.96 -22.82 -2.29
C ASN A 19 -25.27 -21.35 -1.97
N ASP A 20 -26.57 -20.97 -1.82
CA ASP A 20 -26.93 -19.58 -1.47
C ASP A 20 -26.41 -19.17 -0.08
N LEU A 21 -26.38 -20.12 0.88
CA LEU A 21 -25.77 -19.89 2.21
C LEU A 21 -24.24 -19.82 2.13
N GLN A 22 -23.62 -20.67 1.33
CA GLN A 22 -22.17 -20.62 1.10
C GLN A 22 -21.76 -19.33 0.38
N ASP A 23 -22.55 -18.89 -0.61
CA ASP A 23 -22.32 -17.63 -1.31
C ASP A 23 -22.50 -16.42 -0.38
N LEU A 24 -23.53 -16.44 0.49
CA LEU A 24 -23.72 -15.38 1.50
C LEU A 24 -22.61 -15.36 2.56
N LEU A 25 -22.13 -16.52 3.01
CA LEU A 25 -21.03 -16.64 3.95
C LEU A 25 -19.71 -16.20 3.29
N GLY A 26 -19.47 -16.65 2.07
CA GLY A 26 -18.28 -16.27 1.30
C GLY A 26 -18.25 -14.76 0.97
N LEU A 27 -19.39 -14.15 0.66
CA LEU A 27 -19.49 -12.70 0.44
C LEU A 27 -19.19 -11.90 1.73
N ASN A 28 -19.63 -12.40 2.89
CA ASN A 28 -19.32 -11.77 4.17
C ASN A 28 -17.82 -11.87 4.52
N ASP A 29 -17.19 -13.00 4.24
CA ASP A 29 -15.77 -13.19 4.47
C ASP A 29 -14.95 -12.27 3.56
N LEU A 30 -15.30 -12.15 2.27
CA LEU A 30 -14.63 -11.27 1.33
C LEU A 30 -14.76 -9.78 1.70
N ASN A 31 -15.93 -9.35 2.21
CA ASN A 31 -16.09 -7.98 2.69
C ASN A 31 -15.14 -7.65 3.85
N GLN A 32 -14.89 -8.59 4.76
CA GLN A 32 -13.95 -8.40 5.87
C GLN A 32 -12.50 -8.30 5.36
N ILE A 33 -12.16 -9.07 4.31
CA ILE A 33 -10.83 -8.98 3.69
C ILE A 33 -10.65 -7.66 2.93
N ILE A 34 -11.69 -7.15 2.25
CA ILE A 34 -11.66 -5.82 1.62
C ILE A 34 -11.48 -4.73 2.68
N GLU A 35 -12.21 -4.81 3.79
CA GLU A 35 -12.05 -3.87 4.91
C GLU A 35 -10.63 -3.91 5.47
N LEU A 36 -10.06 -5.10 5.69
CA LEU A 36 -8.67 -5.26 6.10
C LEU A 36 -7.72 -4.60 5.09
N LEU A 37 -7.92 -4.83 3.80
CA LEU A 37 -7.11 -4.24 2.74
C LEU A 37 -7.17 -2.71 2.76
N LEU A 38 -8.35 -2.12 2.92
CA LEU A 38 -8.52 -0.66 3.02
C LEU A 38 -7.77 -0.09 4.23
N LEU A 39 -7.87 -0.73 5.39
CA LEU A 39 -7.13 -0.32 6.60
C LEU A 39 -5.62 -0.43 6.44
N LEU A 40 -5.15 -1.47 5.73
CA LEU A 40 -3.73 -1.63 5.38
C LEU A 40 -3.27 -0.51 4.45
N LEU A 41 -4.07 -0.15 3.45
CA LEU A 41 -3.78 0.93 2.49
C LEU A 41 -3.89 2.32 3.12
N GLU A 42 -4.64 2.50 4.21
CA GLU A 42 -4.64 3.70 5.04
C GLU A 42 -3.39 3.80 5.94
N GLY A 43 -2.62 2.72 6.08
CA GLY A 43 -1.48 2.64 6.99
C GLY A 43 -1.87 2.57 8.47
N ASN A 44 -3.13 2.25 8.78
CA ASN A 44 -3.62 2.20 10.15
C ASN A 44 -3.34 0.85 10.81
N THR A 45 -2.11 0.67 11.28
CA THR A 45 -1.62 -0.58 11.85
C THR A 45 -2.50 -1.11 12.99
N LYS A 46 -2.95 -0.23 13.90
CA LYS A 46 -3.75 -0.66 15.06
C LYS A 46 -5.10 -1.24 14.60
N LYS A 47 -5.84 -0.50 13.78
CA LYS A 47 -7.14 -0.98 13.27
C LYS A 47 -6.98 -2.23 12.39
N SER A 48 -5.90 -2.32 11.61
CA SER A 48 -5.62 -3.51 10.79
C SER A 48 -5.39 -4.75 11.64
N LEU A 49 -4.66 -4.62 12.76
CA LEU A 49 -4.45 -5.73 13.71
C LEU A 49 -5.77 -6.11 14.40
N ASP A 50 -6.56 -5.13 14.86
CA ASP A 50 -7.86 -5.40 15.51
C ASP A 50 -8.82 -6.09 14.54
N ASN A 51 -8.90 -5.65 13.28
CA ASN A 51 -9.72 -6.26 12.23
C ASN A 51 -9.25 -7.69 11.91
N PHE A 52 -7.94 -7.89 11.75
CA PHE A 52 -7.37 -9.23 11.55
C PHE A 52 -7.74 -10.19 12.69
N LEU A 53 -7.66 -9.76 13.95
CA LEU A 53 -8.02 -10.61 15.08
C LEU A 53 -9.50 -11.04 15.03
N GLN A 54 -10.40 -10.18 14.57
CA GLN A 54 -11.82 -10.51 14.36
C GLN A 54 -12.01 -11.55 13.24
N ILE A 55 -11.28 -11.41 12.13
CA ILE A 55 -11.29 -12.37 11.02
C ILE A 55 -10.74 -13.71 11.51
N TYR A 56 -9.58 -13.70 12.18
CA TYR A 56 -8.90 -14.88 12.69
C TYR A 56 -9.75 -15.66 13.71
N ALA A 57 -10.54 -14.98 14.53
CA ALA A 57 -11.45 -15.61 15.48
C ALA A 57 -12.58 -16.40 14.79
N LYS A 58 -12.96 -16.03 13.57
CA LYS A 58 -14.01 -16.70 12.79
C LYS A 58 -13.44 -17.78 11.87
N SER A 59 -12.31 -17.49 11.23
CA SER A 59 -11.63 -18.37 10.29
C SER A 59 -10.13 -18.33 10.59
N SER A 60 -9.57 -19.48 10.96
CA SER A 60 -8.15 -19.58 11.32
C SER A 60 -7.23 -19.81 10.11
N ASP A 61 -7.74 -19.76 8.88
CA ASP A 61 -6.93 -19.99 7.67
C ASP A 61 -6.24 -18.70 7.21
N ILE A 62 -5.07 -18.45 7.79
CA ILE A 62 -4.23 -17.29 7.46
C ILE A 62 -3.73 -17.33 6.01
N LEU A 63 -3.43 -18.51 5.47
CA LEU A 63 -2.96 -18.63 4.10
C LEU A 63 -4.05 -18.26 3.11
N GLN A 64 -5.32 -18.56 3.43
CA GLN A 64 -6.44 -18.13 2.61
C GLN A 64 -6.61 -16.61 2.65
N ILE A 65 -6.50 -15.98 3.83
CA ILE A 65 -6.53 -14.50 3.95
C ILE A 65 -5.48 -13.85 3.05
N ILE A 66 -4.24 -14.40 3.01
CA ILE A 66 -3.18 -13.85 2.14
C ILE A 66 -3.54 -14.01 0.67
N LYS A 67 -4.08 -15.16 0.25
CA LYS A 67 -4.51 -15.41 -1.13
C LYS A 67 -5.59 -14.44 -1.56
N ASP A 68 -6.57 -14.19 -0.68
CA ASP A 68 -7.65 -13.25 -0.94
C ASP A 68 -7.13 -11.80 -1.06
N LEU A 69 -6.22 -11.37 -0.18
CA LEU A 69 -5.53 -10.09 -0.31
C LEU A 69 -4.75 -9.98 -1.62
N MET A 70 -4.05 -11.04 -2.04
CA MET A 70 -3.32 -11.07 -3.32
C MET A 70 -4.30 -10.94 -4.49
N SER A 71 -5.42 -11.65 -4.48
CA SER A 71 -6.44 -11.56 -5.51
C SER A 71 -7.00 -10.14 -5.64
N LEU A 72 -7.33 -9.50 -4.51
CA LEU A 72 -7.83 -8.12 -4.48
C LEU A 72 -6.81 -7.10 -5.03
N ILE A 73 -5.54 -7.22 -4.64
CA ILE A 73 -4.46 -6.37 -5.16
C ILE A 73 -4.25 -6.56 -6.66
N HIS A 74 -4.29 -7.81 -7.12
CA HIS A 74 -4.21 -8.14 -8.55
C HIS A 74 -5.35 -7.48 -9.33
N ASP A 75 -6.59 -7.66 -8.88
CA ASP A 75 -7.76 -7.12 -9.56
C ASP A 75 -7.79 -5.59 -9.55
N ALA A 76 -7.42 -4.95 -8.43
CA ALA A 76 -7.24 -3.51 -8.34
C ALA A 76 -6.15 -3.01 -9.31
N THR A 77 -5.05 -3.76 -9.45
CA THR A 77 -3.96 -3.44 -10.38
C THR A 77 -4.45 -3.51 -11.83
N LEU A 78 -5.18 -4.54 -12.21
CA LEU A 78 -5.75 -4.69 -13.55
C LEU A 78 -6.76 -3.59 -13.88
N LEU A 79 -7.62 -3.21 -12.93
CA LEU A 79 -8.51 -2.06 -13.08
C LEU A 79 -7.73 -0.77 -13.34
N LYS A 80 -6.65 -0.55 -12.58
CA LYS A 80 -5.81 0.64 -12.71
C LYS A 80 -5.13 0.77 -14.08
N VAL A 81 -4.68 -0.34 -14.66
CA VAL A 81 -4.05 -0.34 -15.99
C VAL A 81 -5.06 -0.37 -17.14
N GLY A 82 -6.36 -0.25 -16.85
CA GLY A 82 -7.42 -0.16 -17.84
C GLY A 82 -7.80 -1.50 -18.47
N SER A 83 -7.53 -2.63 -17.82
CA SER A 83 -7.99 -3.92 -18.27
C SER A 83 -9.52 -4.02 -18.20
N ASN A 84 -10.15 -4.40 -19.32
CA ASN A 84 -11.60 -4.62 -19.40
C ASN A 84 -12.03 -5.97 -18.81
N GLN A 85 -11.32 -6.45 -17.80
CA GLN A 85 -11.63 -7.73 -17.17
C GLN A 85 -12.98 -7.62 -16.44
N LYS A 86 -13.88 -8.57 -16.73
CA LYS A 86 -15.13 -8.69 -15.98
C LYS A 86 -14.78 -9.14 -14.57
N LEU A 87 -15.07 -8.32 -13.58
CA LEU A 87 -14.98 -8.65 -12.16
C LEU A 87 -16.14 -9.59 -11.79
N MET A 88 -16.04 -10.84 -12.22
CA MET A 88 -17.06 -11.85 -11.94
C MET A 88 -16.90 -12.30 -10.48
N GLY A 89 -18.03 -12.43 -9.78
CA GLY A 89 -18.04 -12.89 -8.39
C GLY A 89 -18.00 -11.78 -7.32
N TYR A 90 -17.86 -10.52 -7.74
CA TYR A 90 -17.92 -9.38 -6.82
C TYR A 90 -19.30 -8.73 -6.81
N SER A 91 -19.78 -8.32 -5.62
CA SER A 91 -20.95 -7.47 -5.49
C SER A 91 -20.70 -6.03 -5.98
N SER A 92 -21.76 -5.27 -6.22
CA SER A 92 -21.64 -3.87 -6.67
C SER A 92 -20.82 -3.00 -5.70
N ASN A 93 -20.94 -3.23 -4.38
CA ASN A 93 -20.20 -2.51 -3.36
C ASN A 93 -18.70 -2.87 -3.41
N GLN A 94 -18.37 -4.17 -3.51
CA GLN A 94 -17.00 -4.66 -3.63
C GLN A 94 -16.30 -4.11 -4.88
N ILE A 95 -17.02 -4.04 -6.02
CA ILE A 95 -16.52 -3.41 -7.24
C ILE A 95 -16.24 -1.92 -7.02
N SER A 96 -17.10 -1.22 -6.29
CA SER A 96 -16.90 0.18 -5.95
C SER A 96 -15.63 0.38 -5.12
N ASP A 97 -15.40 -0.46 -4.11
CA ASP A 97 -14.21 -0.41 -3.26
C ASP A 97 -12.94 -0.72 -4.04
N LEU A 98 -12.96 -1.73 -4.92
CA LEU A 98 -11.83 -2.04 -5.81
C LEU A 98 -11.51 -0.89 -6.77
N LYS A 99 -12.53 -0.23 -7.33
CA LYS A 99 -12.34 0.96 -8.18
C LYS A 99 -11.76 2.13 -7.39
N LYS A 100 -12.19 2.33 -6.14
CA LYS A 100 -11.61 3.33 -5.25
C LYS A 100 -10.13 3.06 -5.02
N ILE A 101 -9.76 1.83 -4.66
CA ILE A 101 -8.36 1.41 -4.50
C ILE A 101 -7.57 1.67 -5.78
N ALA A 102 -8.10 1.26 -6.95
CA ALA A 102 -7.43 1.44 -8.24
C ALA A 102 -7.19 2.92 -8.57
N ASN A 103 -8.11 3.82 -8.20
CA ASN A 103 -7.97 5.24 -8.46
C ASN A 103 -7.01 5.95 -7.50
N GLU A 104 -7.10 5.65 -6.21
CA GLU A 104 -6.38 6.37 -5.15
C GLU A 104 -4.95 5.87 -4.94
N ILE A 105 -4.70 4.56 -5.11
CA ILE A 105 -3.40 3.96 -4.81
C ILE A 105 -2.52 3.92 -6.06
N SER A 106 -1.25 4.29 -5.92
CA SER A 106 -0.29 4.26 -7.03
C SER A 106 0.05 2.83 -7.47
N LEU A 107 0.37 2.65 -8.75
CA LEU A 107 0.78 1.35 -9.29
C LEU A 107 2.03 0.79 -8.59
N ASP A 108 2.96 1.67 -8.25
CA ASP A 108 4.17 1.32 -7.48
C ASP A 108 3.81 0.75 -6.11
N CYS A 109 2.85 1.37 -5.39
CA CYS A 109 2.39 0.88 -4.10
C CYS A 109 1.70 -0.48 -4.23
N LEU A 110 0.79 -0.67 -5.20
CA LEU A 110 0.14 -1.95 -5.46
C LEU A 110 1.17 -3.05 -5.79
N SER A 111 2.20 -2.72 -6.58
CA SER A 111 3.29 -3.63 -6.92
C SER A 111 4.12 -4.05 -5.70
N ARG A 112 4.43 -3.11 -4.80
CA ARG A 112 5.12 -3.40 -3.52
C ARG A 112 4.29 -4.30 -2.63
N PHE A 113 2.98 -4.03 -2.50
CA PHE A 113 2.05 -4.88 -1.76
C PHE A 113 2.06 -6.31 -2.30
N TRP A 114 1.95 -6.46 -3.62
CA TRP A 114 2.03 -7.76 -4.28
C TRP A 114 3.31 -8.52 -3.93
N GLN A 115 4.47 -7.86 -4.05
CA GLN A 115 5.77 -8.47 -3.75
C GLN A 115 5.87 -8.93 -2.29
N ILE A 116 5.42 -8.07 -1.36
CA ILE A 116 5.45 -8.40 0.07
C ILE A 116 4.51 -9.58 0.37
N LEU A 117 3.28 -9.57 -0.15
CA LEU A 117 2.31 -10.64 0.05
C LEU A 117 2.83 -11.96 -0.51
N THR A 118 3.37 -11.97 -1.73
CA THR A 118 3.92 -13.17 -2.38
C THR A 118 5.08 -13.76 -1.57
N LYS A 119 6.00 -12.92 -1.10
CA LYS A 119 7.11 -13.36 -0.25
C LYS A 119 6.62 -13.88 1.09
N SER A 120 5.71 -13.15 1.73
CA SER A 120 5.19 -13.51 3.05
C SER A 120 4.33 -14.78 3.02
N TYR A 121 3.66 -15.08 1.91
CA TYR A 121 2.94 -16.35 1.75
C TYR A 121 3.86 -17.55 1.98
N SER A 122 5.04 -17.54 1.36
CA SER A 122 6.03 -18.60 1.53
C SER A 122 6.61 -18.60 2.95
N GLU A 123 6.95 -17.42 3.50
CA GLU A 123 7.51 -17.30 4.85
C GLU A 123 6.54 -17.82 5.92
N ILE A 124 5.27 -17.46 5.84
CA ILE A 124 4.23 -17.80 6.81
C ILE A 124 3.88 -19.29 6.75
N ASN A 125 3.88 -19.88 5.56
CA ASN A 125 3.60 -21.30 5.38
C ASN A 125 4.59 -22.21 6.13
N PHE A 126 5.83 -21.76 6.32
CA PHE A 126 6.88 -22.48 7.05
C PHE A 126 7.14 -21.93 8.46
N ALA A 127 6.38 -20.93 8.90
CA ALA A 127 6.59 -20.30 10.19
C ALA A 127 6.13 -21.16 11.37
N THR A 128 6.85 -21.09 12.47
CA THR A 128 6.47 -21.74 13.74
C THR A 128 5.12 -21.21 14.27
N SER A 129 4.81 -19.94 14.04
CA SER A 129 3.53 -19.32 14.36
C SER A 129 3.04 -18.47 13.20
N MET A 130 2.09 -19.01 12.45
CA MET A 130 1.47 -18.29 11.32
C MET A 130 0.83 -16.98 11.77
N LYS A 131 0.18 -16.98 12.96
CA LYS A 131 -0.47 -15.80 13.53
C LYS A 131 0.52 -14.65 13.74
N MET A 132 1.61 -14.91 14.48
CA MET A 132 2.64 -13.89 14.75
C MET A 132 3.28 -13.37 13.47
N SER A 133 3.53 -14.25 12.51
CA SER A 133 4.12 -13.89 11.22
C SER A 133 3.16 -13.02 10.39
N PHE A 134 1.86 -13.28 10.46
CA PHE A 134 0.86 -12.46 9.79
C PHE A 134 0.69 -11.09 10.48
N GLU A 135 0.73 -11.01 11.80
CA GLU A 135 0.74 -9.74 12.54
C GLU A 135 1.94 -8.87 12.10
N MET A 136 3.11 -9.47 11.93
CA MET A 136 4.30 -8.77 11.40
C MET A 136 4.14 -8.38 9.92
N LEU A 137 3.43 -9.18 9.12
CA LEU A 137 3.08 -8.81 7.75
C LEU A 137 2.20 -7.55 7.71
N ILE A 138 1.19 -7.45 8.57
CA ILE A 138 0.34 -6.26 8.70
C ILE A 138 1.20 -5.02 8.98
N VAL A 139 2.12 -5.09 9.94
CA VAL A 139 3.03 -3.99 10.25
C VAL A 139 3.86 -3.58 9.04
N ARG A 140 4.43 -4.56 8.30
CA ARG A 140 5.22 -4.29 7.08
C ARG A 140 4.39 -3.60 6.00
N LEU A 141 3.16 -4.07 5.76
CA LEU A 141 2.28 -3.50 4.74
C LEU A 141 1.87 -2.06 5.08
N CYS A 142 1.49 -1.79 6.33
CA CYS A 142 1.17 -0.43 6.78
C CYS A 142 2.38 0.51 6.66
N TYR A 143 3.60 0.01 6.92
CA TYR A 143 4.82 0.81 6.79
C TYR A 143 5.14 1.19 5.34
N VAL A 144 4.84 0.31 4.39
CA VAL A 144 5.08 0.57 2.95
C VAL A 144 4.29 1.79 2.45
N ILE A 145 3.08 1.99 2.97
CA ILE A 145 2.26 3.17 2.63
C ILE A 145 2.91 4.46 3.14
N ALA A 146 3.56 4.42 4.31
CA ALA A 146 4.22 5.59 4.89
C ALA A 146 5.50 5.99 4.13
N LEU A 147 6.05 5.10 3.28
CA LEU A 147 7.23 5.42 2.50
C LEU A 147 6.87 6.36 1.34
N PRO A 148 7.61 7.47 1.17
CA PRO A 148 7.37 8.39 0.07
C PRO A 148 7.59 7.67 -1.27
N ASN A 149 6.76 7.99 -2.25
CA ASN A 149 6.93 7.51 -3.61
C ASN A 149 8.25 8.07 -4.19
N LEU A 150 8.97 7.26 -4.97
CA LEU A 150 10.26 7.65 -5.58
C LEU A 150 10.15 9.00 -6.31
N GLN A 151 9.03 9.27 -7.00
CA GLN A 151 8.76 10.55 -7.65
C GLN A 151 8.70 11.72 -6.66
N GLN A 152 8.10 11.53 -5.48
CA GLN A 152 8.04 12.57 -4.44
C GLN A 152 9.42 12.84 -3.82
N VAL A 153 10.25 11.81 -3.71
CA VAL A 153 11.65 11.97 -3.24
C VAL A 153 12.45 12.73 -4.28
N LEU A 154 12.34 12.38 -5.56
CA LEU A 154 13.04 13.07 -6.66
C LEU A 154 12.60 14.53 -6.78
N LEU A 155 11.30 14.83 -6.68
CA LEU A 155 10.79 16.21 -6.68
C LEU A 155 11.33 17.02 -5.49
N LYS A 156 11.37 16.45 -4.29
CA LYS A 156 11.94 17.12 -3.12
C LYS A 156 13.43 17.40 -3.27
N VAL A 157 14.19 16.45 -3.82
CA VAL A 157 15.62 16.62 -4.08
C VAL A 157 15.84 17.72 -5.12
N SER A 158 15.06 17.74 -6.22
CA SER A 158 15.16 18.78 -7.25
C SER A 158 14.76 20.17 -6.72
N ASP A 159 13.78 20.25 -5.83
CA ASP A 159 13.38 21.50 -5.18
C ASP A 159 14.45 22.00 -4.20
N GLU A 160 15.11 21.09 -3.48
CA GLU A 160 16.23 21.45 -2.59
C GLU A 160 17.48 21.87 -3.42
N GLU A 161 17.80 21.19 -4.50
CA GLU A 161 18.88 21.60 -5.42
C GLU A 161 18.61 22.99 -6.02
N ASN A 162 17.37 23.26 -6.46
CA ASN A 162 16.99 24.57 -6.96
C ASN A 162 17.09 25.67 -5.90
N LYS A 163 16.75 25.39 -4.64
CA LYS A 163 16.91 26.33 -3.53
C LYS A 163 18.39 26.61 -3.24
N ILE A 164 19.24 25.59 -3.30
CA ILE A 164 20.70 25.73 -3.11
C ILE A 164 21.30 26.53 -4.25
N VAL A 165 20.86 26.34 -5.48
CA VAL A 165 21.35 27.10 -6.65
C VAL A 165 20.92 28.57 -6.55
N VAL A 166 19.70 28.86 -6.10
CA VAL A 166 19.23 30.25 -5.91
C VAL A 166 19.99 30.95 -4.78
N GLN A 167 20.24 30.26 -3.65
CA GLN A 167 21.03 30.82 -2.55
C GLN A 167 22.52 30.98 -2.92
N ASN A 168 23.08 30.11 -3.76
CA ASN A 168 24.46 30.23 -4.22
C ASN A 168 24.64 31.34 -5.27
N ASN A 169 23.60 31.72 -6.03
CA ASN A 169 23.68 32.86 -6.93
C ASN A 169 23.70 34.20 -6.22
N ASP A 170 23.04 34.34 -5.08
CA ASP A 170 23.11 35.53 -4.23
C ASP A 170 24.42 35.62 -3.45
N ASN A 171 25.06 34.49 -3.11
CA ASN A 171 26.35 34.44 -2.45
C ASN A 171 27.56 34.52 -3.42
N ASN A 172 27.38 34.16 -4.69
CA ASN A 172 28.47 34.19 -5.67
C ASN A 172 28.95 35.59 -6.04
N ASN A 173 28.10 36.63 -5.88
CA ASN A 173 28.54 38.01 -6.06
C ASN A 173 29.43 38.48 -4.90
N ASN A 174 29.19 38.03 -3.66
CA ASN A 174 30.04 38.35 -2.51
C ASN A 174 31.34 37.52 -2.47
N ILE A 175 31.32 36.27 -2.97
CA ILE A 175 32.53 35.40 -2.99
C ILE A 175 33.47 35.81 -4.10
N LYS A 176 32.99 36.30 -5.24
CA LYS A 176 33.89 36.82 -6.33
C LYS A 176 34.63 38.09 -5.90
N ASP A 177 34.02 38.98 -5.15
CA ASP A 177 34.74 40.17 -4.64
C ASP A 177 35.76 39.79 -3.55
N GLN A 178 35.45 38.90 -2.63
CA GLN A 178 36.38 38.43 -1.61
C GLN A 178 37.53 37.58 -2.18
N SER A 179 37.29 36.75 -3.21
CA SER A 179 38.32 35.96 -3.84
C SER A 179 39.28 36.83 -4.67
N ASN A 180 38.80 37.88 -5.30
CA ASN A 180 39.64 38.82 -6.04
C ASN A 180 40.52 39.67 -5.07
N ASP A 181 39.98 40.05 -3.92
CA ASP A 181 40.74 40.77 -2.87
C ASP A 181 41.87 39.87 -2.30
N LEU A 182 41.57 38.59 -1.99
CA LEU A 182 42.56 37.62 -1.52
C LEU A 182 43.66 37.35 -2.54
N VAL A 183 43.27 37.19 -3.80
CA VAL A 183 44.24 36.95 -4.92
C VAL A 183 45.14 38.19 -5.08
N ASN A 184 44.60 39.39 -5.00
CA ASN A 184 45.37 40.62 -5.09
C ASN A 184 46.31 40.80 -3.88
N GLU A 185 45.92 40.38 -2.70
CA GLU A 185 46.74 40.44 -1.46
C GLU A 185 47.89 39.42 -1.55
N ILE A 186 47.64 38.20 -2.08
CA ILE A 186 48.66 37.18 -2.32
C ILE A 186 49.67 37.68 -3.35
N LEU A 187 49.24 38.28 -4.47
CA LEU A 187 50.10 38.84 -5.49
C LEU A 187 50.99 40.00 -4.98
N ARG A 188 50.50 40.78 -4.01
CA ARG A 188 51.28 41.87 -3.38
C ARG A 188 52.33 41.36 -2.40
N ASN A 189 52.05 40.28 -1.69
CA ASN A 189 52.90 39.76 -0.64
C ASN A 189 53.95 38.75 -1.10
N PHE A 190 53.79 38.20 -2.31
CA PHE A 190 54.68 37.20 -2.86
C PHE A 190 55.17 37.61 -4.28
N GLU A 191 56.26 38.35 -4.36
CA GLU A 191 56.92 38.69 -5.62
C GLU A 191 57.33 37.40 -6.34
N GLY A 192 56.71 37.11 -7.50
CA GLY A 192 57.02 35.94 -8.34
C GLY A 192 55.92 34.88 -8.39
N SER A 193 54.78 35.05 -7.71
CA SER A 193 53.62 34.13 -7.86
C SER A 193 52.91 34.35 -9.20
N LYS A 194 52.71 33.25 -9.97
CA LYS A 194 51.92 33.26 -11.22
C LYS A 194 50.71 32.38 -11.06
N ILE A 195 49.54 32.91 -11.46
CA ILE A 195 48.33 32.14 -11.58
C ILE A 195 48.44 31.26 -12.82
N LEU A 196 48.42 29.95 -12.66
CA LEU A 196 48.28 28.99 -13.77
C LEU A 196 46.81 28.91 -14.16
N SER A 197 46.50 29.32 -15.37
CA SER A 197 45.18 29.21 -16.01
C SER A 197 44.91 27.79 -16.50
#